data_f80a07fbbdf9e8399ba108e639c34271
#
_entry.id   f80a07fbbdf9e8399ba108e639c34271
#
_cell.length_a   1.000
_cell.length_b   1.000
_cell.length_c   1.000
_cell.angle_alpha   90.00
_cell.angle_beta   90.00
_cell.angle_gamma   90.00
#
_symmetry.space_group_name_H-M   'P 1'
#
loop_
_entity.id
_entity.type
_entity.pdbx_description
1 polymer ?
#
loop_
_entity_poly.entity_id
_entity_poly.type
_entity_poly.pdbx_seq_one_letter_code
_entity_poly.pdbx_strand_id
1 'polypeptide(L)'
;LLNQDDDAVGLLAVRSEMVFSGYVGQSNQEGSWIKTCDFAYIKNQHLFLVGRESDRIIVGGINVYPTAIESLIMDIEGIDEALVIGIPHAKFGEIAILLYSGKVQLNYRQIKSFLMKQLSRQEVPSKLKKIDHMIYTESGKIARKEMKNKFINGEL
;
A
#
# COMPACT_ATOMS: atom_id res chain seq x y z
N LEU A 1 -9.09 7.85 18.64
CA LEU A 1 -8.01 8.81 18.93
C LEU A 1 -6.76 8.00 19.18
N LEU A 2 -5.76 8.11 18.29
CA LEU A 2 -4.43 7.60 18.58
C LEU A 2 -3.87 8.43 19.74
N ASN A 3 -3.53 7.78 20.86
CA ASN A 3 -2.74 8.44 21.89
C ASN A 3 -1.35 8.77 21.33
N GLN A 4 -0.78 9.87 21.78
CA GLN A 4 0.61 10.23 21.45
C GLN A 4 1.50 9.07 21.92
N ASP A 5 2.28 8.49 21.00
CA ASP A 5 3.19 7.34 21.18
C ASP A 5 2.55 5.93 21.20
N ASP A 6 1.45 5.73 20.50
CA ASP A 6 0.95 4.39 20.23
C ASP A 6 1.44 3.93 18.84
N ASP A 7 2.36 2.94 18.80
CA ASP A 7 2.81 2.32 17.54
C ASP A 7 1.66 1.54 16.83
N ALA A 8 0.45 1.61 17.37
CA ALA A 8 -0.73 0.97 16.80
C ALA A 8 -1.16 1.68 15.51
N VAL A 9 -1.30 0.90 14.43
CA VAL A 9 -1.82 1.38 13.16
C VAL A 9 -3.33 1.57 13.23
N GLY A 10 -3.81 2.76 12.91
CA GLY A 10 -5.23 3.11 12.91
C GLY A 10 -5.64 3.94 11.70
N LEU A 11 -6.95 4.07 11.48
CA LEU A 11 -7.50 4.97 10.46
C LEU A 11 -7.28 6.43 10.87
N LEU A 12 -6.68 7.21 9.97
CA LEU A 12 -6.43 8.63 10.16
C LEU A 12 -7.72 9.43 9.98
N ALA A 13 -8.04 10.23 10.99
CA ALA A 13 -9.05 11.26 10.87
C ALA A 13 -8.46 12.60 11.26
N VAL A 14 -8.86 13.66 10.57
CA VAL A 14 -8.38 15.02 10.79
C VAL A 14 -9.53 15.96 11.14
N ARG A 15 -9.26 16.96 11.99
CA ARG A 15 -10.19 18.04 12.30
C ARG A 15 -9.41 19.34 12.43
N SER A 16 -9.83 20.36 11.70
CA SER A 16 -9.22 21.70 11.75
C SER A 16 -10.23 22.71 11.19
N GLU A 17 -10.07 23.96 11.53
CA GLU A 17 -10.80 25.06 10.90
C GLU A 17 -10.45 25.24 9.42
N MET A 18 -9.31 24.70 8.99
CA MET A 18 -8.85 24.75 7.59
C MET A 18 -9.35 23.59 6.74
N VAL A 19 -10.10 22.64 7.34
CA VAL A 19 -10.69 21.53 6.59
C VAL A 19 -11.89 22.04 5.80
N PHE A 20 -12.06 21.49 4.58
CA PHE A 20 -13.19 21.86 3.73
C PHE A 20 -14.54 21.60 4.44
N SER A 21 -15.52 22.46 4.19
CA SER A 21 -16.83 22.43 4.86
C SER A 21 -17.75 21.29 4.40
N GLY A 22 -17.42 20.59 3.33
CA GLY A 22 -18.19 19.45 2.81
C GLY A 22 -18.13 19.34 1.29
N TYR A 23 -18.76 18.31 0.75
CA TYR A 23 -18.92 18.12 -0.69
C TYR A 23 -20.20 18.81 -1.18
N VAL A 24 -20.20 19.28 -2.43
CA VAL A 24 -21.37 19.87 -3.06
C VAL A 24 -22.55 18.89 -3.02
N GLY A 25 -23.67 19.34 -2.46
CA GLY A 25 -24.89 18.52 -2.30
C GLY A 25 -24.93 17.64 -1.04
N GLN A 26 -23.94 17.74 -0.16
CA GLN A 26 -23.93 17.08 1.17
C GLN A 26 -24.11 18.09 2.30
N SER A 27 -24.53 17.61 3.48
CA SER A 27 -24.60 18.44 4.67
C SER A 27 -23.24 18.95 5.08
N ASN A 28 -23.18 20.20 5.55
CA ASN A 28 -21.96 20.82 6.06
C ASN A 28 -21.36 19.99 7.21
N GLN A 29 -20.04 19.71 7.12
CA GLN A 29 -19.28 18.93 8.11
C GLN A 29 -18.36 19.81 8.97
N GLU A 30 -18.65 21.12 9.03
CA GLU A 30 -17.85 22.09 9.77
C GLU A 30 -17.62 21.63 11.23
N GLY A 31 -16.37 21.61 11.66
CA GLY A 31 -15.99 21.14 12.99
C GLY A 31 -16.04 19.62 13.22
N SER A 32 -16.41 18.83 12.21
CA SER A 32 -16.45 17.37 12.29
C SER A 32 -15.09 16.73 12.03
N TRP A 33 -14.88 15.50 12.52
CA TRP A 33 -13.75 14.67 12.14
C TRP A 33 -13.94 14.12 10.73
N ILE A 34 -12.98 14.39 9.85
CA ILE A 34 -12.97 13.86 8.47
C ILE A 34 -12.04 12.68 8.40
N LYS A 35 -12.59 11.52 8.00
CA LYS A 35 -11.82 10.31 7.74
C LYS A 35 -11.08 10.46 6.41
N THR A 36 -9.75 10.29 6.41
CA THR A 36 -8.92 10.40 5.20
C THR A 36 -8.92 9.11 4.39
N CYS A 37 -9.39 8.00 4.96
CA CYS A 37 -9.25 6.65 4.45
C CYS A 37 -7.79 6.18 4.32
N ASP A 38 -6.88 6.84 5.03
CA ASP A 38 -5.48 6.42 5.15
C ASP A 38 -5.26 5.77 6.52
N PHE A 39 -4.41 4.73 6.57
CA PHE A 39 -3.88 4.17 7.78
C PHE A 39 -2.59 4.88 8.19
N ALA A 40 -2.45 5.14 9.47
CA ALA A 40 -1.30 5.82 10.03
C ALA A 40 -0.99 5.33 11.45
N TYR A 41 0.21 5.60 11.94
CA TYR A 41 0.58 5.50 13.35
C TYR A 41 1.37 6.73 13.77
N ILE A 42 1.47 6.98 15.09
CA ILE A 42 2.24 8.10 15.65
C ILE A 42 3.42 7.51 16.42
N LYS A 43 4.62 8.01 16.13
CA LYS A 43 5.85 7.65 16.83
C LYS A 43 6.71 8.88 17.02
N ASN A 44 7.17 9.11 18.27
CA ASN A 44 7.97 10.28 18.62
C ASN A 44 7.35 11.60 18.14
N GLN A 45 6.03 11.75 18.31
CA GLN A 45 5.25 12.91 17.85
C GLN A 45 5.20 13.12 16.33
N HIS A 46 5.65 12.15 15.54
CA HIS A 46 5.56 12.18 14.08
C HIS A 46 4.47 11.25 13.59
N LEU A 47 3.70 11.70 12.61
CA LEU A 47 2.69 10.92 11.94
C LEU A 47 3.33 10.18 10.75
N PHE A 48 3.19 8.86 10.75
CA PHE A 48 3.66 8.00 9.66
C PHE A 48 2.46 7.41 8.93
N LEU A 49 2.35 7.70 7.63
CA LEU A 49 1.33 7.09 6.77
C LEU A 49 1.78 5.69 6.36
N VAL A 50 0.90 4.71 6.54
CA VAL A 50 1.16 3.30 6.24
C VAL A 50 0.61 2.92 4.86
N GLY A 51 -0.57 3.43 4.51
CA GLY A 51 -1.21 3.16 3.23
C GLY A 51 -2.70 3.49 3.26
N ARG A 52 -3.39 3.24 2.13
CA ARG A 52 -4.82 3.48 2.00
C ARG A 52 -5.65 2.27 2.37
N GLU A 53 -6.84 2.51 2.93
CA GLU A 53 -7.82 1.47 3.25
C GLU A 53 -8.23 0.68 2.00
N SER A 54 -8.40 1.36 0.85
CA SER A 54 -8.77 0.74 -0.43
C SER A 54 -7.70 -0.19 -1.01
N ASP A 55 -6.45 0.01 -0.62
CA ASP A 55 -5.30 -0.71 -1.20
C ASP A 55 -4.79 -1.83 -0.29
N ARG A 56 -5.35 -1.93 0.92
CA ARG A 56 -5.03 -2.96 1.89
C ARG A 56 -5.31 -4.36 1.35
N ILE A 57 -4.35 -5.27 1.50
CA ILE A 57 -4.46 -6.68 1.15
C ILE A 57 -4.64 -7.49 2.42
N ILE A 58 -5.55 -8.46 2.45
CA ILE A 58 -5.79 -9.30 3.62
C ILE A 58 -5.26 -10.70 3.37
N VAL A 59 -4.08 -10.99 3.93
CA VAL A 59 -3.39 -12.28 3.77
C VAL A 59 -3.56 -13.13 5.02
N GLY A 60 -4.42 -14.14 4.98
CA GLY A 60 -4.66 -15.02 6.13
C GLY A 60 -5.15 -14.29 7.38
N GLY A 61 -5.94 -13.23 7.22
CA GLY A 61 -6.44 -12.38 8.32
C GLY A 61 -5.50 -11.25 8.75
N ILE A 62 -4.30 -11.16 8.18
CA ILE A 62 -3.34 -10.09 8.46
C ILE A 62 -3.48 -8.96 7.44
N ASN A 63 -3.50 -7.73 7.91
CA ASN A 63 -3.49 -6.55 7.06
C ASN A 63 -2.09 -6.32 6.50
N VAL A 64 -1.97 -6.33 5.20
CA VAL A 64 -0.75 -6.04 4.45
C VAL A 64 -0.92 -4.71 3.73
N TYR A 65 0.01 -3.80 3.95
CA TYR A 65 -0.02 -2.47 3.35
C TYR A 65 1.00 -2.38 2.20
N PRO A 66 0.55 -2.34 0.94
CA PRO A 66 1.42 -2.32 -0.23
C PRO A 66 2.51 -1.27 -0.18
N THR A 67 2.16 -0.05 0.20
CA THR A 67 3.07 1.11 0.21
C THR A 67 4.33 0.86 1.06
N ALA A 68 4.21 0.18 2.20
CA ALA A 68 5.36 -0.14 3.05
C ALA A 68 6.35 -1.08 2.33
N ILE A 69 5.83 -2.07 1.61
CA ILE A 69 6.64 -3.02 0.84
C ILE A 69 7.25 -2.33 -0.38
N GLU A 70 6.43 -1.56 -1.10
CA GLU A 70 6.85 -0.81 -2.30
C GLU A 70 8.01 0.13 -1.97
N SER A 71 7.93 0.86 -0.85
CA SER A 71 9.00 1.76 -0.39
C SER A 71 10.31 1.02 -0.18
N LEU A 72 10.29 -0.14 0.52
CA LEU A 72 11.48 -0.95 0.75
C LEU A 72 12.11 -1.49 -0.55
N ILE A 73 11.28 -1.81 -1.53
CA ILE A 73 11.75 -2.30 -2.84
C ILE A 73 12.33 -1.16 -3.67
N MET A 74 11.76 0.04 -3.58
CA MET A 74 12.27 1.21 -4.29
C MET A 74 13.66 1.68 -3.80
N ASP A 75 14.07 1.30 -2.58
CA ASP A 75 15.42 1.56 -2.07
C ASP A 75 16.49 0.67 -2.74
N ILE A 76 16.09 -0.33 -3.53
CA ILE A 76 17.02 -1.22 -4.23
C ILE A 76 17.51 -0.57 -5.51
N GLU A 77 18.82 -0.40 -5.66
CA GLU A 77 19.43 0.20 -6.84
C GLU A 77 19.05 -0.57 -8.12
N GLY A 78 18.63 0.18 -9.13
CA GLY A 78 18.23 -0.36 -10.44
C GLY A 78 16.77 -0.79 -10.54
N ILE A 79 15.96 -0.53 -9.51
CA ILE A 79 14.50 -0.57 -9.58
C ILE A 79 14.00 0.83 -9.96
N ASP A 80 13.18 0.91 -10.99
CA ASP A 80 12.56 2.15 -11.44
C ASP A 80 11.18 2.32 -10.79
N GLU A 81 10.41 1.23 -10.65
CA GLU A 81 9.08 1.24 -10.07
C GLU A 81 8.75 -0.08 -9.36
N ALA A 82 7.92 0.00 -8.34
CA ALA A 82 7.41 -1.15 -7.61
C ALA A 82 5.92 -0.99 -7.32
N LEU A 83 5.15 -2.07 -7.48
CA LEU A 83 3.72 -2.14 -7.21
C LEU A 83 3.38 -3.48 -6.55
N VAL A 84 2.76 -3.46 -5.39
CA VAL A 84 2.27 -4.66 -4.72
C VAL A 84 0.75 -4.77 -4.88
N ILE A 85 0.29 -5.85 -5.48
CA ILE A 85 -1.13 -6.13 -5.70
C ILE A 85 -1.58 -7.35 -4.92
N GLY A 86 -2.81 -7.32 -4.40
CA GLY A 86 -3.47 -8.49 -3.79
C GLY A 86 -4.23 -9.28 -4.85
N ILE A 87 -3.97 -10.58 -4.96
CA ILE A 87 -4.74 -11.47 -5.82
C ILE A 87 -5.47 -12.53 -5.01
N PRO A 88 -6.66 -13.00 -5.45
CA PRO A 88 -7.41 -14.04 -4.75
C PRO A 88 -6.58 -15.32 -4.56
N HIS A 89 -6.70 -15.93 -3.38
CA HIS A 89 -6.03 -17.19 -3.05
C HIS A 89 -6.92 -18.08 -2.16
N ALA A 90 -7.13 -19.33 -2.56
CA ALA A 90 -8.09 -20.24 -1.93
C ALA A 90 -7.89 -20.44 -0.42
N LYS A 91 -6.64 -20.45 0.06
CA LYS A 91 -6.31 -20.70 1.48
C LYS A 91 -6.21 -19.43 2.33
N PHE A 92 -5.75 -18.33 1.75
CA PHE A 92 -5.40 -17.12 2.50
C PHE A 92 -6.32 -15.92 2.23
N GLY A 93 -7.38 -16.12 1.44
CA GLY A 93 -8.24 -15.04 0.94
C GLY A 93 -7.55 -14.26 -0.17
N GLU A 94 -6.45 -13.60 0.15
CA GLU A 94 -5.55 -12.95 -0.82
C GLU A 94 -4.10 -13.33 -0.57
N ILE A 95 -3.25 -13.12 -1.57
CA ILE A 95 -1.79 -13.11 -1.47
C ILE A 95 -1.23 -11.87 -2.15
N ALA A 96 -0.13 -11.34 -1.61
CA ALA A 96 0.57 -10.22 -2.20
C ALA A 96 1.49 -10.68 -3.32
N ILE A 97 1.48 -9.96 -4.45
CA ILE A 97 2.37 -10.13 -5.60
C ILE A 97 3.11 -8.80 -5.81
N LEU A 98 4.42 -8.85 -5.97
CA LEU A 98 5.23 -7.70 -6.34
C LEU A 98 5.44 -7.66 -7.86
N LEU A 99 4.96 -6.60 -8.49
CA LEU A 99 5.32 -6.21 -9.85
C LEU A 99 6.41 -5.13 -9.75
N TYR A 100 7.41 -5.19 -10.62
CA TYR A 100 8.47 -4.18 -10.63
C TYR A 100 9.02 -3.96 -12.03
N SER A 101 9.48 -2.75 -12.31
CA SER A 101 10.24 -2.38 -13.50
C SER A 101 11.65 -1.94 -13.11
N GLY A 102 12.56 -1.93 -14.06
CA GLY A 102 13.93 -1.51 -13.83
C GLY A 102 14.98 -2.39 -14.53
N LYS A 103 16.24 -2.03 -14.34
CA LYS A 103 17.37 -2.71 -14.99
C LYS A 103 17.75 -4.01 -14.29
N VAL A 104 17.54 -4.13 -13.00
CA VAL A 104 17.93 -5.28 -12.20
C VAL A 104 16.93 -6.44 -12.31
N GLN A 105 17.41 -7.68 -12.24
CA GLN A 105 16.59 -8.86 -12.06
C GLN A 105 16.60 -9.29 -10.60
N LEU A 106 15.46 -9.17 -9.92
CA LEU A 106 15.36 -9.55 -8.51
C LEU A 106 15.35 -11.06 -8.33
N ASN A 107 16.12 -11.54 -7.36
CA ASN A 107 16.06 -12.92 -6.90
C ASN A 107 15.08 -13.05 -5.72
N TYR A 108 14.07 -13.91 -5.86
CA TYR A 108 13.03 -14.08 -4.85
C TYR A 108 13.58 -14.40 -3.45
N ARG A 109 14.58 -15.30 -3.34
CA ARG A 109 15.14 -15.70 -2.03
C ARG A 109 15.84 -14.52 -1.34
N GLN A 110 16.57 -13.72 -2.10
CA GLN A 110 17.26 -12.53 -1.58
C GLN A 110 16.27 -11.47 -1.14
N ILE A 111 15.27 -11.16 -1.96
CA ILE A 111 14.21 -10.19 -1.63
C ILE A 111 13.40 -10.66 -0.41
N LYS A 112 13.02 -11.92 -0.37
CA LYS A 112 12.33 -12.47 0.80
C LYS A 112 13.17 -12.31 2.08
N SER A 113 14.46 -12.66 2.04
CA SER A 113 15.36 -12.50 3.20
C SER A 113 15.54 -11.03 3.59
N PHE A 114 15.59 -10.12 2.62
CA PHE A 114 15.67 -8.68 2.85
C PHE A 114 14.39 -8.16 3.54
N LEU A 115 13.23 -8.44 3.00
CA LEU A 115 11.94 -7.98 3.53
C LEU A 115 11.64 -8.58 4.91
N MET A 116 11.98 -9.84 5.17
CA MET A 116 11.76 -10.49 6.48
C MET A 116 12.58 -9.90 7.63
N LYS A 117 13.52 -9.01 7.38
CA LYS A 117 14.21 -8.25 8.43
C LYS A 117 13.34 -7.13 9.01
N GLN A 118 12.32 -6.67 8.30
CA GLN A 118 11.50 -5.52 8.64
C GLN A 118 10.00 -5.83 8.66
N LEU A 119 9.58 -6.91 7.97
CA LEU A 119 8.19 -7.29 7.77
C LEU A 119 7.91 -8.69 8.29
N SER A 120 6.67 -8.95 8.68
CA SER A 120 6.21 -10.29 9.02
C SER A 120 6.15 -11.19 7.79
N ARG A 121 6.08 -12.50 8.00
CA ARG A 121 6.03 -13.49 6.91
C ARG A 121 4.83 -13.28 5.97
N GLN A 122 3.71 -12.84 6.49
CA GLN A 122 2.47 -12.61 5.74
C GLN A 122 2.54 -11.37 4.84
N GLU A 123 3.37 -10.40 5.22
CA GLU A 123 3.57 -9.17 4.45
C GLU A 123 4.51 -9.36 3.26
N VAL A 124 5.35 -10.40 3.31
CA VAL A 124 6.28 -10.67 2.20
C VAL A 124 5.52 -11.17 0.97
N PRO A 125 5.68 -10.54 -0.20
CA PRO A 125 5.03 -10.98 -1.44
C PRO A 125 5.33 -12.44 -1.76
N SER A 126 4.29 -13.19 -2.16
CA SER A 126 4.41 -14.61 -2.50
C SER A 126 5.12 -14.85 -3.83
N LYS A 127 5.10 -13.86 -4.73
CA LYS A 127 5.73 -13.90 -6.04
C LYS A 127 6.28 -12.52 -6.43
N LEU A 128 7.32 -12.53 -7.26
CA LEU A 128 7.87 -11.36 -7.95
C LEU A 128 7.63 -11.52 -9.44
N LYS A 129 7.27 -10.43 -10.12
CA LYS A 129 7.21 -10.39 -11.57
C LYS A 129 7.82 -9.10 -12.09
N LYS A 130 8.87 -9.22 -12.88
CA LYS A 130 9.40 -8.10 -13.64
C LYS A 130 8.48 -7.82 -14.83
N ILE A 131 8.22 -6.54 -15.06
CA ILE A 131 7.43 -6.03 -16.18
C ILE A 131 8.21 -4.91 -16.87
N ASP A 132 7.87 -4.62 -18.11
CA ASP A 132 8.58 -3.60 -18.90
C ASP A 132 8.21 -2.19 -18.42
N HIS A 133 6.93 -1.93 -18.11
CA HIS A 133 6.44 -0.63 -17.66
C HIS A 133 5.16 -0.76 -16.85
N MET A 134 4.91 0.22 -15.99
CA MET A 134 3.64 0.37 -15.31
C MET A 134 2.62 1.10 -16.19
N ILE A 135 1.34 0.91 -15.88
CA ILE A 135 0.24 1.66 -16.49
C ILE A 135 -0.14 2.79 -15.54
N TYR A 136 -0.38 3.97 -16.11
CA TYR A 136 -0.69 5.16 -15.35
C TYR A 136 -2.11 5.66 -15.63
N THR A 137 -2.70 6.25 -14.61
CA THR A 137 -3.94 7.04 -14.76
C THR A 137 -3.63 8.38 -15.43
N GLU A 138 -4.65 9.08 -15.90
CA GLU A 138 -4.52 10.45 -16.43
C GLU A 138 -3.88 11.43 -15.43
N SER A 139 -4.01 11.17 -14.13
CA SER A 139 -3.39 11.97 -13.07
C SER A 139 -1.92 11.60 -12.78
N GLY A 140 -1.31 10.71 -13.55
CA GLY A 140 0.10 10.30 -13.42
C GLY A 140 0.36 9.33 -12.26
N LYS A 141 -0.66 8.69 -11.68
CA LYS A 141 -0.49 7.65 -10.65
C LYS A 141 -0.55 6.27 -11.29
N ILE A 142 0.16 5.29 -10.73
CA ILE A 142 0.06 3.89 -11.19
C ILE A 142 -1.40 3.42 -11.08
N ALA A 143 -1.94 2.91 -12.18
CA ALA A 143 -3.30 2.39 -12.30
C ALA A 143 -3.40 1.00 -11.65
N ARG A 144 -3.27 0.93 -10.30
CA ARG A 144 -3.19 -0.31 -9.50
C ARG A 144 -4.27 -1.33 -9.87
N LYS A 145 -5.52 -0.89 -10.03
CA LYS A 145 -6.65 -1.76 -10.38
C LYS A 145 -6.50 -2.39 -11.76
N GLU A 146 -6.04 -1.61 -12.73
CA GLU A 146 -5.80 -2.10 -14.10
C GLU A 146 -4.63 -3.09 -14.14
N MET A 147 -3.53 -2.76 -13.48
CA MET A 147 -2.37 -3.66 -13.32
C MET A 147 -2.77 -4.99 -12.68
N LYS A 148 -3.59 -4.96 -11.61
CA LYS A 148 -4.12 -6.17 -10.98
C LYS A 148 -4.94 -7.01 -11.97
N ASN A 149 -5.84 -6.40 -12.73
CA ASN A 149 -6.69 -7.10 -13.71
C ASN A 149 -5.83 -7.75 -14.81
N LYS A 150 -4.88 -7.02 -15.38
CA LYS A 150 -3.97 -7.56 -16.40
C LYS A 150 -3.13 -8.71 -15.88
N PHE A 151 -2.64 -8.62 -14.64
CA PHE A 151 -1.91 -9.72 -14.00
C PHE A 151 -2.79 -10.98 -13.86
N ILE A 152 -4.03 -10.84 -13.41
CA ILE A 152 -4.96 -11.96 -13.24
C ILE A 152 -5.31 -12.60 -14.58
N ASN A 153 -5.46 -11.79 -15.63
CA ASN A 153 -5.75 -12.26 -17.00
C ASN A 153 -4.53 -12.87 -17.71
N GLY A 154 -3.33 -12.78 -17.14
CA GLY A 154 -2.10 -13.29 -17.77
C GLY A 154 -1.56 -12.40 -18.89
N GLU A 155 -1.91 -11.11 -18.89
CA GLU A 155 -1.52 -10.12 -19.90
C GLU A 155 -0.22 -9.37 -19.57
N LEU A 156 0.35 -9.63 -18.38
CA LEU A 156 1.62 -9.06 -17.91
C LEU A 156 2.71 -10.10 -17.89
#